data_4a59e3ae9010cc56dde1f8beeee1bf3e
#
_entry.id   4a59e3ae9010cc56dde1f8beeee1bf3e
#
_cell.length_a   1.000
_cell.length_b   1.000
_cell.length_c   1.000
_cell.angle_alpha   90.00
_cell.angle_beta   90.00
_cell.angle_gamma   90.00
#
_symmetry.space_group_name_H-M   'P 1'
#
loop_
_entity.id
_entity.type
_entity.pdbx_description
1 polymer ?
#
loop_
_entity_poly.entity_id
_entity_poly.type
_entity_poly.pdbx_seq_one_letter_code
_entity_poly.pdbx_strand_id
1 'polypeptide(L)'
;VTILQEGNEDLKEQLRSQIRALVSQEKWEHFTQVKIHQTEIARYRKEAGRCIVTFQSAVESFHYVTDAAHAVVRGSDHILEQSRYNVDLVYIQNRALAKGNTDGALGGTSRNCGAQNRHLGAKFCEYCGAGVVELNVHAWAFVNIEEA
;
A
#
# COMPACT_ATOMS: atom_id res chain seq x y z
N VAL A 1 -8.32 -3.56 -8.65
CA VAL A 1 -7.83 -2.18 -8.49
C VAL A 1 -8.83 -1.30 -7.76
N THR A 2 -10.13 -1.57 -7.91
CA THR A 2 -11.20 -0.79 -7.27
C THR A 2 -11.12 -0.79 -5.73
N ILE A 3 -10.58 -1.87 -5.12
CA ILE A 3 -10.41 -2.00 -3.67
C ILE A 3 -9.13 -1.35 -3.14
N LEU A 4 -8.21 -0.94 -4.00
CA LEU A 4 -6.98 -0.24 -3.62
C LEU A 4 -7.24 1.28 -3.52
N GLN A 5 -7.93 1.69 -2.46
CA GLN A 5 -8.31 3.09 -2.27
C GLN A 5 -7.10 3.97 -1.95
N GLU A 6 -6.20 3.48 -1.10
CA GLU A 6 -5.02 4.22 -0.60
C GLU A 6 -3.80 4.15 -1.53
N GLY A 7 -3.92 3.55 -2.71
CA GLY A 7 -2.87 3.53 -3.72
C GLY A 7 -2.81 4.87 -4.48
N ASN A 8 -1.59 5.32 -4.81
CA ASN A 8 -1.44 6.45 -5.71
C ASN A 8 -1.88 6.08 -7.15
N GLU A 9 -2.12 7.06 -7.99
CA GLU A 9 -2.62 6.82 -9.36
C GLU A 9 -1.60 6.09 -10.24
N ASP A 10 -0.30 6.30 -10.02
CA ASP A 10 0.75 5.62 -10.79
C ASP A 10 0.74 4.11 -10.50
N LEU A 11 0.62 3.71 -9.22
CA LEU A 11 0.48 2.31 -8.84
C LEU A 11 -0.81 1.70 -9.41
N LYS A 12 -1.93 2.42 -9.31
CA LYS A 12 -3.21 1.96 -9.86
C LYS A 12 -3.12 1.74 -11.38
N GLU A 13 -2.46 2.64 -12.10
CA GLU A 13 -2.30 2.50 -13.54
C GLU A 13 -1.35 1.35 -13.92
N GLN A 14 -0.28 1.15 -13.15
CA GLN A 14 0.60 -0.02 -13.30
C GLN A 14 -0.19 -1.32 -13.15
N LEU A 15 -1.00 -1.45 -12.11
CA LEU A 15 -1.83 -2.63 -11.87
C LEU A 15 -2.89 -2.82 -12.97
N ARG A 16 -3.53 -1.72 -13.43
CA ARG A 16 -4.48 -1.78 -14.56
C ARG A 16 -3.79 -2.25 -15.84
N SER A 17 -2.55 -1.81 -16.08
CA SER A 17 -1.78 -2.24 -17.25
C SER A 17 -1.45 -3.73 -17.22
N GLN A 18 -1.04 -4.25 -16.06
CA GLN A 18 -0.80 -5.68 -15.85
C GLN A 18 -2.08 -6.51 -16.09
N ILE A 19 -3.21 -6.06 -15.55
CA ILE A 19 -4.51 -6.72 -15.75
C ILE A 19 -4.89 -6.71 -17.23
N ARG A 20 -4.76 -5.57 -17.93
CA ARG A 20 -5.06 -5.48 -19.37
C ARG A 20 -4.18 -6.43 -20.19
N ALA A 21 -2.91 -6.59 -19.83
CA ALA A 21 -2.02 -7.51 -20.52
C ALA A 21 -2.45 -8.97 -20.37
N LEU A 22 -2.92 -9.37 -19.20
CA LEU A 22 -3.48 -10.71 -18.97
C LEU A 22 -4.78 -10.91 -19.74
N VAL A 23 -5.71 -9.95 -19.66
CA VAL A 23 -7.00 -10.00 -20.38
C VAL A 23 -6.79 -10.11 -21.88
N SER A 24 -5.84 -9.36 -22.46
CA SER A 24 -5.54 -9.44 -23.91
C SER A 24 -5.00 -10.80 -24.36
N GLN A 25 -4.49 -11.61 -23.43
CA GLN A 25 -4.04 -12.97 -23.68
C GLN A 25 -5.08 -14.03 -23.28
N GLU A 26 -6.29 -13.60 -22.93
CA GLU A 26 -7.35 -14.47 -22.38
C GLU A 26 -6.85 -15.31 -21.20
N LYS A 27 -6.11 -14.66 -20.27
CA LYS A 27 -5.54 -15.28 -19.09
C LYS A 27 -6.05 -14.63 -17.82
N TRP A 28 -6.19 -15.43 -16.78
CA TRP A 28 -6.58 -14.98 -15.42
C TRP A 28 -5.54 -15.43 -14.42
N GLU A 29 -5.07 -14.51 -13.63
CA GLU A 29 -4.16 -14.75 -12.52
C GLU A 29 -4.94 -14.90 -11.22
N HIS A 30 -4.63 -15.95 -10.47
CA HIS A 30 -5.32 -16.32 -9.25
C HIS A 30 -4.34 -16.36 -8.09
N PHE A 31 -4.75 -15.72 -6.99
CA PHE A 31 -4.14 -15.86 -5.69
C PHE A 31 -5.22 -16.34 -4.74
N THR A 32 -5.12 -17.57 -4.26
CA THR A 32 -6.11 -18.16 -3.37
C THR A 32 -5.48 -18.63 -2.06
N GLN A 33 -6.27 -18.68 -1.00
CA GLN A 33 -5.83 -19.02 0.35
C GLN A 33 -4.63 -18.17 0.81
N VAL A 34 -4.65 -16.90 0.48
CA VAL A 34 -3.57 -15.94 0.81
C VAL A 34 -3.42 -15.83 2.32
N LYS A 35 -2.19 -16.05 2.80
CA LYS A 35 -1.85 -15.96 4.21
C LYS A 35 -0.56 -15.17 4.38
N ILE A 36 -0.62 -14.10 5.16
CA ILE A 36 0.55 -13.31 5.50
C ILE A 36 1.09 -13.82 6.82
N HIS A 37 2.33 -14.30 6.82
CA HIS A 37 2.97 -14.86 8.01
C HIS A 37 3.71 -13.82 8.83
N GLN A 38 4.44 -12.95 8.15
CA GLN A 38 5.29 -11.95 8.79
C GLN A 38 5.35 -10.71 7.92
N THR A 39 5.33 -9.55 8.57
CA THR A 39 5.59 -8.27 7.92
C THR A 39 6.59 -7.50 8.77
N GLU A 40 7.64 -7.00 8.14
CA GLU A 40 8.69 -6.23 8.79
C GLU A 40 9.06 -4.99 7.97
N ILE A 41 9.63 -3.99 8.62
CA ILE A 41 10.18 -2.82 7.93
C ILE A 41 11.53 -3.20 7.36
N ALA A 42 11.61 -3.28 6.03
CA ALA A 42 12.84 -3.63 5.31
C ALA A 42 13.70 -2.42 5.01
N ARG A 43 13.09 -1.24 4.77
CA ARG A 43 13.81 -0.04 4.38
C ARG A 43 13.06 1.23 4.78
N TYR A 44 13.83 2.27 5.05
CA TYR A 44 13.33 3.64 5.21
C TYR A 44 14.14 4.59 4.34
N ARG A 45 13.46 5.48 3.61
CA ARG A 45 14.08 6.53 2.78
C ARG A 45 13.39 7.87 3.04
N LYS A 46 14.15 8.93 2.96
CA LYS A 46 13.62 10.30 3.01
C LYS A 46 14.09 11.05 1.78
N GLU A 47 13.15 11.48 0.95
CA GLU A 47 13.43 12.15 -0.32
C GLU A 47 12.46 13.31 -0.54
N ALA A 48 12.99 14.50 -0.88
CA ALA A 48 12.20 15.67 -1.29
C ALA A 48 10.93 15.93 -0.44
N GLY A 49 11.06 15.88 0.88
CA GLY A 49 9.93 16.11 1.81
C GLY A 49 8.95 14.95 1.94
N ARG A 50 9.29 13.77 1.41
CA ARG A 50 8.52 12.52 1.55
C ARG A 50 9.31 11.50 2.34
N CYS A 51 8.63 10.75 3.18
CA CYS A 51 9.20 9.56 3.82
C CYS A 51 8.63 8.33 3.13
N ILE A 52 9.51 7.42 2.73
CA ILE A 52 9.14 6.15 2.10
C ILE A 52 9.54 5.04 3.05
N VAL A 53 8.58 4.21 3.43
CA VAL A 53 8.80 3.01 4.24
C VAL A 53 8.49 1.81 3.37
N THR A 54 9.47 0.92 3.22
CA THR A 54 9.29 -0.37 2.57
C THR A 54 8.99 -1.43 3.61
N PHE A 55 7.84 -2.04 3.52
CA PHE A 55 7.48 -3.23 4.28
C PHE A 55 7.75 -4.46 3.43
N GLN A 56 8.38 -5.46 4.01
CA GLN A 56 8.51 -6.77 3.39
C GLN A 56 7.57 -7.75 4.09
N SER A 57 6.72 -8.41 3.32
CA SER A 57 5.76 -9.39 3.81
C SER A 57 6.06 -10.77 3.24
N ALA A 58 6.15 -11.78 4.10
CA ALA A 58 6.18 -13.18 3.71
C ALA A 58 4.75 -13.66 3.51
N VAL A 59 4.45 -14.12 2.32
CA VAL A 59 3.10 -14.52 1.89
C VAL A 59 3.12 -15.95 1.41
N GLU A 60 2.13 -16.73 1.83
CA GLU A 60 1.84 -18.06 1.34
C GLU A 60 0.52 -18.03 0.59
N SER A 61 0.47 -18.62 -0.59
CA SER A 61 -0.76 -18.74 -1.38
C SER A 61 -0.65 -19.83 -2.43
N PHE A 62 -1.78 -20.29 -2.96
CA PHE A 62 -1.78 -20.91 -4.28
C PHE A 62 -1.75 -19.78 -5.31
N HIS A 63 -0.72 -19.74 -6.12
CA HIS A 63 -0.55 -18.77 -7.20
C HIS A 63 -0.50 -19.49 -8.53
N TYR A 64 -1.44 -19.18 -9.41
CA TYR A 64 -1.54 -19.83 -10.72
C TYR A 64 -2.23 -18.95 -11.74
N VAL A 65 -2.00 -19.24 -13.01
CA VAL A 65 -2.63 -18.57 -14.15
C VAL A 65 -3.42 -19.60 -14.95
N THR A 66 -4.65 -19.27 -15.29
CA THR A 66 -5.50 -20.10 -16.18
C THR A 66 -5.68 -19.43 -17.52
N ASP A 67 -5.95 -20.24 -18.54
CA ASP A 67 -6.39 -19.81 -19.88
C ASP A 67 -7.92 -19.74 -19.99
N ALA A 68 -8.43 -19.45 -21.21
CA ALA A 68 -9.85 -19.38 -21.51
C ALA A 68 -10.59 -20.73 -21.31
N ALA A 69 -9.89 -21.85 -21.33
CA ALA A 69 -10.44 -23.17 -21.03
C ALA A 69 -10.41 -23.51 -19.53
N HIS A 70 -9.99 -22.56 -18.70
CA HIS A 70 -9.75 -22.73 -17.25
C HIS A 70 -8.66 -23.75 -16.91
N ALA A 71 -7.79 -24.08 -17.86
CA ALA A 71 -6.63 -24.92 -17.61
C ALA A 71 -5.51 -24.11 -16.97
N VAL A 72 -4.84 -24.67 -15.98
CA VAL A 72 -3.66 -24.04 -15.33
C VAL A 72 -2.50 -24.07 -16.32
N VAL A 73 -2.05 -22.89 -16.76
CA VAL A 73 -0.95 -22.72 -17.72
C VAL A 73 0.35 -22.25 -17.06
N ARG A 74 0.28 -21.77 -15.82
CA ARG A 74 1.43 -21.39 -15.00
C ARG A 74 1.10 -21.52 -13.52
N GLY A 75 2.10 -21.88 -12.70
CA GLY A 75 1.93 -22.05 -11.25
C GLY A 75 1.17 -23.32 -10.90
N SER A 76 0.57 -23.35 -9.71
CA SER A 76 -0.18 -24.49 -9.20
C SER A 76 -1.35 -24.08 -8.32
N ASP A 77 -2.49 -24.71 -8.50
CA ASP A 77 -3.69 -24.56 -7.69
C ASP A 77 -3.74 -25.50 -6.46
N HIS A 78 -2.73 -26.35 -6.32
CA HIS A 78 -2.63 -27.37 -5.24
C HIS A 78 -1.26 -27.43 -4.57
N ILE A 79 -0.27 -26.62 -4.99
CA ILE A 79 1.03 -26.48 -4.33
C ILE A 79 1.10 -25.06 -3.78
N LEU A 80 1.28 -24.95 -2.46
CA LEU A 80 1.47 -23.65 -1.81
C LEU A 80 2.83 -23.07 -2.19
N GLU A 81 2.80 -21.84 -2.65
CA GLU A 81 3.99 -21.04 -2.95
C GLU A 81 4.24 -20.05 -1.81
N GLN A 82 5.50 -19.89 -1.45
CA GLN A 82 5.92 -18.88 -0.49
C GLN A 82 6.70 -17.81 -1.22
N SER A 83 6.18 -16.62 -1.21
CA SER A 83 6.78 -15.43 -1.82
C SER A 83 6.99 -14.33 -0.80
N ARG A 84 7.89 -13.40 -1.10
CA ARG A 84 8.06 -12.17 -0.35
C ARG A 84 7.66 -11.00 -1.23
N TYR A 85 6.94 -10.07 -0.67
CA TYR A 85 6.53 -8.85 -1.35
C TYR A 85 7.07 -7.64 -0.61
N ASN A 86 7.68 -6.72 -1.37
CA ASN A 86 8.04 -5.40 -0.91
C ASN A 86 6.89 -4.44 -1.24
N VAL A 87 6.42 -3.74 -0.24
CA VAL A 87 5.36 -2.75 -0.37
C VAL A 87 5.89 -1.41 0.11
N ASP A 88 5.97 -0.44 -0.78
CA ASP A 88 6.38 0.92 -0.47
C ASP A 88 5.17 1.77 -0.09
N LEU A 89 5.20 2.33 1.10
CA LEU A 89 4.27 3.35 1.56
C LEU A 89 4.99 4.69 1.63
N VAL A 90 4.38 5.70 1.04
CA VAL A 90 4.84 7.09 1.13
C VAL A 90 4.03 7.83 2.18
N TYR A 91 4.74 8.46 3.10
CA TYR A 91 4.19 9.45 4.00
C TYR A 91 4.54 10.86 3.48
N ILE A 92 3.54 11.66 3.20
CA ILE A 92 3.72 12.99 2.63
C ILE A 92 3.81 14.02 3.76
N GLN A 93 5.01 14.55 3.99
CA GLN A 93 5.25 15.57 5.02
C GLN A 93 4.96 16.98 4.52
N ASN A 94 5.09 17.22 3.22
CA ASN A 94 4.79 18.51 2.61
C ASN A 94 3.43 18.45 1.91
N ARG A 95 2.47 19.20 2.44
CA ARG A 95 1.10 19.26 1.93
C ARG A 95 1.02 19.66 0.44
N ALA A 96 1.92 20.54 -0.01
CA ALA A 96 1.94 21.00 -1.40
C ALA A 96 2.33 19.89 -2.40
N LEU A 97 2.98 18.82 -1.92
CA LEU A 97 3.34 17.64 -2.72
C LEU A 97 2.25 16.56 -2.71
N ALA A 98 1.26 16.67 -1.85
CA ALA A 98 0.13 15.76 -1.79
C ALA A 98 -0.81 16.04 -2.97
N LYS A 99 -0.90 15.11 -3.92
CA LYS A 99 -1.88 15.18 -5.00
C LYS A 99 -3.18 14.52 -4.53
N GLY A 100 -4.29 15.25 -4.61
CA GLY A 100 -5.60 14.73 -4.26
C GLY A 100 -6.25 15.44 -3.08
N ASN A 101 -7.37 14.91 -2.60
CA ASN A 101 -8.12 15.49 -1.49
C ASN A 101 -7.35 15.29 -0.17
N THR A 102 -6.52 16.27 0.17
CA THR A 102 -5.64 16.25 1.34
C THR A 102 -6.30 16.75 2.61
N ASP A 103 -7.54 17.20 2.53
CA ASP A 103 -8.24 17.77 3.70
C ASP A 103 -8.49 16.71 4.80
N GLY A 104 -8.57 15.44 4.44
CA GLY A 104 -8.61 14.33 5.39
C GLY A 104 -7.24 13.79 5.82
N ALA A 105 -6.17 14.18 5.12
CA ALA A 105 -4.80 13.68 5.36
C ALA A 105 -4.01 14.50 6.38
N LEU A 106 -4.64 15.50 6.99
CA LEU A 106 -4.01 16.43 7.90
C LEU A 106 -4.17 15.97 9.33
N GLY A 107 -3.19 15.28 9.84
CA GLY A 107 -3.01 15.04 11.25
C GLY A 107 -4.24 14.46 11.98
N GLY A 108 -4.00 13.63 12.98
CA GLY A 108 -5.06 13.12 13.83
C GLY A 108 -5.67 14.23 14.69
N THR A 109 -6.86 13.97 15.20
CA THR A 109 -7.47 14.81 16.23
C THR A 109 -6.76 14.56 17.56
N SER A 110 -6.37 15.63 18.25
CA SER A 110 -5.79 15.51 19.58
C SER A 110 -6.80 14.92 20.55
N ARG A 111 -6.46 13.82 21.21
CA ARG A 111 -7.31 13.20 22.24
C ARG A 111 -7.44 14.08 23.49
N ASN A 112 -6.52 15.00 23.70
CA ASN A 112 -6.50 15.85 24.88
C ASN A 112 -7.35 17.12 24.73
N CYS A 113 -7.28 17.80 23.57
CA CYS A 113 -7.99 19.06 23.37
C CYS A 113 -8.99 19.05 22.21
N GLY A 114 -9.13 17.94 21.48
CA GLY A 114 -10.03 17.83 20.34
C GLY A 114 -9.62 18.61 19.09
N ALA A 115 -8.50 19.34 19.13
CA ALA A 115 -8.03 20.11 17.98
C ALA A 115 -7.49 19.19 16.87
N GLN A 116 -7.75 19.57 15.62
CA GLN A 116 -7.13 18.90 14.47
C GLN A 116 -5.70 19.43 14.27
N ASN A 117 -4.74 18.53 14.25
CA ASN A 117 -3.36 18.85 13.92
C ASN A 117 -3.24 19.09 12.41
N ARG A 118 -2.65 20.22 12.04
CA ARG A 118 -2.49 20.63 10.64
C ARG A 118 -1.19 20.16 10.01
N HIS A 119 -0.26 19.66 10.83
CA HIS A 119 1.04 19.18 10.35
C HIS A 119 1.08 17.68 10.25
N LEU A 120 1.36 17.18 9.03
CA LEU A 120 1.60 15.77 8.76
C LEU A 120 2.83 15.28 9.55
N GLY A 121 2.65 14.23 10.35
CA GLY A 121 3.74 13.68 11.17
C GLY A 121 4.07 14.44 12.43
N ALA A 122 3.23 15.38 12.86
CA ALA A 122 3.38 16.01 14.16
C ALA A 122 3.33 14.95 15.26
N LYS A 123 4.38 14.88 16.07
CA LYS A 123 4.44 13.99 17.23
C LYS A 123 3.65 14.55 18.42
N PHE A 124 3.42 15.84 18.41
CA PHE A 124 2.75 16.57 19.47
C PHE A 124 1.68 17.49 18.88
N CYS A 125 0.60 17.67 19.62
CA CYS A 125 -0.43 18.63 19.25
C CYS A 125 0.13 20.06 19.31
N GLU A 126 -0.03 20.82 18.22
CA GLU A 126 0.43 22.21 18.13
C GLU A 126 -0.32 23.18 19.07
N TYR A 127 -1.48 22.76 19.61
CA TYR A 127 -2.31 23.58 20.49
C TYR A 127 -2.11 23.29 21.97
N CYS A 128 -1.96 22.00 22.35
CA CYS A 128 -1.89 21.63 23.76
C CYS A 128 -0.61 20.87 24.12
N GLY A 129 0.28 20.59 23.15
CA GLY A 129 1.54 19.86 23.39
C GLY A 129 1.40 18.37 23.72
N ALA A 130 0.17 17.85 23.80
CA ALA A 130 -0.03 16.42 24.04
C ALA A 130 0.46 15.57 22.88
N GLY A 131 0.99 14.37 23.16
CA GLY A 131 1.43 13.43 22.14
C GLY A 131 0.30 13.03 21.19
N VAL A 132 0.54 13.06 19.89
CA VAL A 132 -0.39 12.61 18.86
C VAL A 132 -0.05 11.16 18.54
N VAL A 133 -0.93 10.24 18.91
CA VAL A 133 -0.72 8.79 18.77
C VAL A 133 -1.42 8.24 17.54
N GLU A 134 -2.33 8.98 16.92
CA GLU A 134 -3.09 8.50 15.76
C GLU A 134 -2.34 8.79 14.45
N LEU A 135 -1.90 7.72 13.79
CA LEU A 135 -1.51 7.77 12.40
C LEU A 135 -2.77 8.01 11.56
N ASN A 136 -2.84 9.15 10.88
CA ASN A 136 -3.87 9.33 9.87
C ASN A 136 -3.50 8.47 8.65
N VAL A 137 -4.24 7.40 8.45
CA VAL A 137 -4.05 6.48 7.32
C VAL A 137 -4.15 7.17 5.96
N HIS A 138 -4.86 8.28 5.87
CA HIS A 138 -4.96 9.08 4.64
C HIS A 138 -3.67 9.86 4.30
N ALA A 139 -2.74 9.98 5.24
CA ALA A 139 -1.42 10.56 4.98
C ALA A 139 -0.45 9.58 4.33
N TRP A 140 -0.78 8.30 4.33
CA TRP A 140 0.02 7.24 3.72
C TRP A 140 -0.62 6.79 2.42
N ALA A 141 0.20 6.59 1.39
CA ALA A 141 -0.24 6.04 0.13
C ALA A 141 0.66 4.88 -0.27
N PHE A 142 0.06 3.81 -0.77
CA PHE A 142 0.80 2.74 -1.44
C PHE A 142 1.31 3.27 -2.78
N VAL A 143 2.60 3.12 -3.03
CA VAL A 143 3.24 3.64 -4.25
C VAL A 143 3.92 2.56 -5.08
N ASN A 144 4.26 1.43 -4.47
CA ASN A 144 4.86 0.30 -5.16
C ASN A 144 4.51 -1.02 -4.46
N ILE A 145 4.34 -2.09 -5.25
CA ILE A 145 4.22 -3.47 -4.78
C ILE A 145 5.00 -4.32 -5.78
N GLU A 146 6.00 -5.03 -5.29
CA GLU A 146 6.83 -5.91 -6.10
C GLU A 146 7.18 -7.20 -5.36
N GLU A 147 7.35 -8.28 -6.08
CA GLU A 147 7.89 -9.52 -5.53
C GLU A 147 9.40 -9.34 -5.30
N ALA A 148 9.87 -9.78 -4.12
CA ALA A 148 11.26 -9.58 -3.67
C ALA A 148 12.19 -10.68 -4.14
#